data_851934934b49af12d3961997143e2ef8
#
_entry.id   851934934b49af12d3961997143e2ef8
#
_cell.length_a   1.000
_cell.length_b   1.000
_cell.length_c   1.000
_cell.angle_alpha   90.00
_cell.angle_beta   90.00
_cell.angle_gamma   90.00
#
_symmetry.space_group_name_H-M   'P 1'
#
loop_
_entity.id
_entity.type
_entity.pdbx_description
1 polymer ?
#
loop_
_entity_poly.entity_id
_entity_poly.type
_entity_poly.pdbx_seq_one_letter_code
_entity_poly.pdbx_strand_id
1 'polypeptide(L)'
;MKKIVLLVALCLCVGNLFAQDADKLRDEGDAALKAKDYATVVTKYGEYLKQNNYQDTARIFNCGYAANQAKNYAEAAKYFDMAVKMNYNVDDSYVGEAMAYRNLNKTEEFLTTVKEGLKVIPDGNKNKTNLEKLLYGYCIKQGQAAQKKGDLAGAEKMYKEVLAVSNKDYQSNAYYSLGAMLYGNTPNGYAQPER
;
A
#
# COMPACT_ATOMS: atom_id res chain seq x y z
N MET A 1 -18.61 -49.89 -16.53
CA MET A 1 -19.55 -48.80 -16.35
C MET A 1 -19.84 -48.45 -14.88
N LYS A 2 -20.18 -49.37 -13.98
CA LYS A 2 -20.47 -49.07 -12.55
C LYS A 2 -19.31 -48.39 -11.78
N LYS A 3 -18.05 -48.74 -12.07
CA LYS A 3 -16.88 -48.14 -11.38
C LYS A 3 -16.61 -46.67 -11.78
N ILE A 4 -16.91 -46.29 -13.04
CA ILE A 4 -16.78 -44.94 -13.56
C ILE A 4 -17.85 -44.02 -12.96
N VAL A 5 -19.08 -44.50 -12.83
CA VAL A 5 -20.20 -43.76 -12.21
C VAL A 5 -19.94 -43.51 -10.73
N LEU A 6 -19.32 -44.45 -10.01
CA LEU A 6 -18.96 -44.30 -8.59
C LEU A 6 -17.87 -43.24 -8.41
N LEU A 7 -16.88 -43.21 -9.32
CA LEU A 7 -15.79 -42.22 -9.27
C LEU A 7 -16.27 -40.80 -9.53
N VAL A 8 -17.19 -40.63 -10.50
CA VAL A 8 -17.81 -39.33 -10.80
C VAL A 8 -18.70 -38.85 -9.64
N ALA A 9 -19.48 -39.75 -9.03
CA ALA A 9 -20.28 -39.40 -7.86
C ALA A 9 -19.43 -39.01 -6.65
N LEU A 10 -18.29 -39.67 -6.41
CA LEU A 10 -17.37 -39.31 -5.34
C LEU A 10 -16.72 -37.94 -5.56
N CYS A 11 -16.32 -37.61 -6.79
CA CYS A 11 -15.78 -36.29 -7.14
C CYS A 11 -16.81 -35.16 -6.95
N LEU A 12 -18.08 -35.39 -7.27
CA LEU A 12 -19.15 -34.42 -7.07
C LEU A 12 -19.47 -34.17 -5.59
N CYS A 13 -19.40 -35.20 -4.74
CA CYS A 13 -19.64 -35.06 -3.31
C CYS A 13 -18.50 -34.29 -2.61
N VAL A 14 -17.25 -34.53 -2.99
CA VAL A 14 -16.09 -33.82 -2.44
C VAL A 14 -16.08 -32.35 -2.87
N GLY A 15 -16.42 -32.08 -4.14
CA GLY A 15 -16.52 -30.69 -4.64
C GLY A 15 -17.57 -29.85 -3.90
N ASN A 16 -18.71 -30.45 -3.55
CA ASN A 16 -19.77 -29.74 -2.81
C ASN A 16 -19.38 -29.45 -1.35
N LEU A 17 -18.62 -30.33 -0.69
CA LEU A 17 -18.14 -30.10 0.68
C LEU A 17 -17.13 -28.94 0.73
N PHE A 18 -16.20 -28.86 -0.20
CA PHE A 18 -15.24 -27.74 -0.28
C PHE A 18 -15.92 -26.40 -0.62
N ALA A 19 -16.93 -26.40 -1.49
CA ALA A 19 -17.70 -25.22 -1.83
C ALA A 19 -18.49 -24.69 -0.62
N GLN A 20 -19.10 -25.58 0.17
CA GLN A 20 -19.85 -25.22 1.36
C GLN A 20 -18.96 -24.65 2.46
N ASP A 21 -17.74 -25.18 2.62
CA ASP A 21 -16.75 -24.62 3.55
C ASP A 21 -16.26 -23.24 3.11
N ALA A 22 -16.04 -23.01 1.80
CA ALA A 22 -15.64 -21.71 1.26
C ALA A 22 -16.73 -20.64 1.49
N ASP A 23 -18.00 -20.95 1.21
CA ASP A 23 -19.10 -20.02 1.46
C ASP A 23 -19.23 -19.66 2.94
N LYS A 24 -19.07 -20.63 3.84
CA LYS A 24 -19.08 -20.39 5.28
C LYS A 24 -17.95 -19.45 5.71
N LEU A 25 -16.72 -19.67 5.21
CA LEU A 25 -15.59 -18.80 5.51
C LEU A 25 -15.81 -17.36 5.03
N ARG A 26 -16.39 -17.20 3.83
CA ARG A 26 -16.77 -15.89 3.30
C ARG A 26 -17.79 -15.20 4.20
N ASP A 27 -18.86 -15.89 4.57
CA ASP A 27 -19.94 -15.34 5.39
C ASP A 27 -19.47 -14.97 6.80
N GLU A 28 -18.58 -15.79 7.40
CA GLU A 28 -17.92 -15.48 8.68
C GLU A 28 -17.01 -14.23 8.55
N GLY A 29 -16.28 -14.10 7.44
CA GLY A 29 -15.48 -12.91 7.13
C GLY A 29 -16.34 -11.66 6.92
N ASP A 30 -17.48 -11.78 6.21
CA ASP A 30 -18.44 -10.70 6.01
C ASP A 30 -19.04 -10.23 7.34
N ALA A 31 -19.37 -11.16 8.24
CA ALA A 31 -19.86 -10.86 9.58
C ALA A 31 -18.79 -10.15 10.43
N ALA A 32 -17.55 -10.64 10.39
CA ALA A 32 -16.42 -10.03 11.08
C ALA A 32 -16.12 -8.61 10.56
N LEU A 33 -16.23 -8.37 9.24
CA LEU A 33 -16.04 -7.06 8.64
C LEU A 33 -17.10 -6.06 9.14
N LYS A 34 -18.36 -6.47 9.21
CA LYS A 34 -19.47 -5.67 9.78
C LYS A 34 -19.20 -5.34 11.26
N ALA A 35 -18.66 -6.29 12.00
CA ALA A 35 -18.29 -6.13 13.41
C ALA A 35 -16.98 -5.35 13.61
N LYS A 36 -16.24 -5.02 12.53
CA LYS A 36 -14.90 -4.42 12.55
C LYS A 36 -13.85 -5.28 13.30
N ASP A 37 -14.08 -6.58 13.34
CA ASP A 37 -13.09 -7.55 13.83
C ASP A 37 -12.11 -7.87 12.69
N TYR A 38 -11.19 -6.95 12.47
CA TYR A 38 -10.27 -7.01 11.34
C TYR A 38 -9.31 -8.19 11.37
N ALA A 39 -8.94 -8.69 12.54
CA ALA A 39 -8.10 -9.87 12.66
C ALA A 39 -8.81 -11.12 12.16
N THR A 40 -10.07 -11.29 12.54
CA THR A 40 -10.93 -12.38 12.04
C THR A 40 -11.19 -12.25 10.54
N VAL A 41 -11.41 -11.01 10.02
CA VAL A 41 -11.55 -10.78 8.56
C VAL A 41 -10.34 -11.31 7.81
N VAL A 42 -9.13 -10.95 8.23
CA VAL A 42 -7.88 -11.38 7.56
C VAL A 42 -7.76 -12.90 7.57
N THR A 43 -8.11 -13.56 8.67
CA THR A 43 -8.07 -15.01 8.77
C THR A 43 -9.11 -15.67 7.86
N LYS A 44 -10.38 -15.29 7.99
CA LYS A 44 -11.50 -15.94 7.28
C LYS A 44 -11.46 -15.68 5.77
N TYR A 45 -11.24 -14.42 5.35
CA TYR A 45 -11.07 -14.13 3.94
C TYR A 45 -9.79 -14.74 3.37
N GLY A 46 -8.69 -14.78 4.15
CA GLY A 46 -7.45 -15.41 3.71
C GLY A 46 -7.63 -16.91 3.43
N GLU A 47 -8.39 -17.63 4.26
CA GLU A 47 -8.73 -19.04 4.05
C GLU A 47 -9.68 -19.22 2.86
N TYR A 48 -10.73 -18.42 2.77
CA TYR A 48 -11.68 -18.40 1.64
C TYR A 48 -10.96 -18.15 0.32
N LEU A 49 -10.12 -17.10 0.26
CA LEU A 49 -9.41 -16.72 -0.96
C LEU A 49 -8.44 -17.81 -1.45
N LYS A 50 -7.82 -18.57 -0.55
CA LYS A 50 -7.01 -19.73 -0.93
C LYS A 50 -7.87 -20.82 -1.59
N GLN A 51 -9.07 -21.07 -1.07
CA GLN A 51 -9.96 -22.10 -1.61
C GLN A 51 -10.54 -21.72 -2.97
N ASN A 52 -10.78 -20.43 -3.24
CA ASN A 52 -11.29 -19.96 -4.52
C ASN A 52 -10.19 -19.47 -5.50
N ASN A 53 -8.92 -19.84 -5.24
CA ASN A 53 -7.77 -19.46 -6.06
C ASN A 53 -7.65 -17.93 -6.25
N TYR A 54 -8.01 -17.14 -5.24
CA TYR A 54 -7.95 -15.67 -5.26
C TYR A 54 -8.76 -15.02 -6.38
N GLN A 55 -9.92 -15.58 -6.74
CA GLN A 55 -10.77 -15.02 -7.81
C GLN A 55 -11.73 -13.92 -7.33
N ASP A 56 -11.94 -13.77 -6.02
CA ASP A 56 -12.84 -12.75 -5.45
C ASP A 56 -12.09 -11.45 -5.16
N THR A 57 -12.09 -10.54 -6.14
CA THR A 57 -11.37 -9.26 -6.06
C THR A 57 -11.87 -8.38 -4.92
N ALA A 58 -13.17 -8.41 -4.62
CA ALA A 58 -13.75 -7.61 -3.53
C ALA A 58 -13.23 -8.09 -2.16
N ARG A 59 -13.14 -9.42 -1.94
CA ARG A 59 -12.61 -9.97 -0.69
C ARG A 59 -11.09 -9.82 -0.60
N ILE A 60 -10.36 -9.84 -1.71
CA ILE A 60 -8.94 -9.49 -1.77
C ILE A 60 -8.75 -8.06 -1.25
N PHE A 61 -9.45 -7.09 -1.82
CA PHE A 61 -9.37 -5.69 -1.39
C PHE A 61 -9.75 -5.51 0.09
N ASN A 62 -10.88 -6.10 0.52
CA ASN A 62 -11.34 -6.02 1.90
C ASN A 62 -10.36 -6.69 2.88
N CYS A 63 -9.69 -7.77 2.47
CA CYS A 63 -8.63 -8.41 3.26
C CYS A 63 -7.43 -7.48 3.43
N GLY A 64 -7.00 -6.79 2.38
CA GLY A 64 -5.97 -5.75 2.44
C GLY A 64 -6.33 -4.61 3.38
N TYR A 65 -7.57 -4.11 3.26
CA TYR A 65 -8.10 -3.08 4.15
C TYR A 65 -8.09 -3.54 5.62
N ALA A 66 -8.65 -4.72 5.91
CA ALA A 66 -8.69 -5.26 7.26
C ALA A 66 -7.29 -5.52 7.82
N ALA A 67 -6.36 -6.02 7.01
CA ALA A 67 -4.97 -6.22 7.40
C ALA A 67 -4.29 -4.90 7.80
N ASN A 68 -4.53 -3.80 7.05
CA ASN A 68 -4.05 -2.47 7.44
C ASN A 68 -4.63 -2.01 8.78
N GLN A 69 -5.94 -2.19 9.01
CA GLN A 69 -6.60 -1.84 10.27
C GLN A 69 -6.07 -2.68 11.44
N ALA A 70 -5.81 -3.97 11.21
CA ALA A 70 -5.21 -4.88 12.18
C ALA A 70 -3.69 -4.68 12.37
N LYS A 71 -3.08 -3.71 11.66
CA LYS A 71 -1.64 -3.44 11.64
C LYS A 71 -0.79 -4.62 11.11
N ASN A 72 -1.41 -5.55 10.39
CA ASN A 72 -0.72 -6.61 9.67
C ASN A 72 -0.30 -6.07 8.27
N TYR A 73 0.67 -5.18 8.28
CA TYR A 73 1.05 -4.42 7.08
C TYR A 73 1.64 -5.28 5.97
N ALA A 74 2.27 -6.42 6.30
CA ALA A 74 2.81 -7.33 5.29
C ALA A 74 1.67 -7.98 4.47
N GLU A 75 0.64 -8.50 5.14
CA GLU A 75 -0.54 -9.03 4.45
C GLU A 75 -1.32 -7.91 3.72
N ALA A 76 -1.40 -6.70 4.31
CA ALA A 76 -2.04 -5.56 3.67
C ALA A 76 -1.38 -5.24 2.32
N ALA A 77 -0.05 -5.08 2.29
CA ALA A 77 0.69 -4.82 1.05
C ALA A 77 0.45 -5.90 0.00
N LYS A 78 0.52 -7.17 0.40
CA LYS A 78 0.26 -8.31 -0.49
C LYS A 78 -1.12 -8.28 -1.12
N TYR A 79 -2.17 -8.06 -0.32
CA TYR A 79 -3.54 -8.09 -0.85
C TYR A 79 -3.87 -6.85 -1.68
N PHE A 80 -3.33 -5.68 -1.36
CA PHE A 80 -3.49 -4.50 -2.19
C PHE A 80 -2.73 -4.62 -3.53
N ASP A 81 -1.50 -5.14 -3.54
CA ASP A 81 -0.78 -5.47 -4.78
C ASP A 81 -1.60 -6.43 -5.68
N MET A 82 -2.23 -7.45 -5.08
CA MET A 82 -3.12 -8.34 -5.82
C MET A 82 -4.34 -7.59 -6.40
N ALA A 83 -4.96 -6.69 -5.63
CA ALA A 83 -6.10 -5.90 -6.08
C ALA A 83 -5.70 -4.95 -7.23
N VAL A 84 -4.54 -4.30 -7.16
CA VAL A 84 -3.97 -3.49 -8.25
C VAL A 84 -3.78 -4.32 -9.52
N LYS A 85 -3.14 -5.50 -9.41
CA LYS A 85 -2.90 -6.40 -10.55
C LYS A 85 -4.18 -6.93 -11.19
N MET A 86 -5.24 -7.06 -10.40
CA MET A 86 -6.56 -7.48 -10.87
C MET A 86 -7.44 -6.30 -11.30
N ASN A 87 -6.90 -5.09 -11.36
CA ASN A 87 -7.58 -3.86 -11.75
C ASN A 87 -8.85 -3.58 -10.92
N TYR A 88 -8.79 -3.86 -9.61
CA TYR A 88 -9.91 -3.65 -8.69
C TYR A 88 -9.61 -2.54 -7.68
N ASN A 89 -10.50 -1.53 -7.59
CA ASN A 89 -10.33 -0.35 -6.72
C ASN A 89 -8.90 0.18 -6.73
N VAL A 90 -8.34 0.36 -7.93
CA VAL A 90 -6.91 0.61 -8.17
C VAL A 90 -6.39 1.80 -7.39
N ASP A 91 -7.15 2.87 -7.35
CA ASP A 91 -6.79 4.12 -6.66
C ASP A 91 -6.73 3.94 -5.13
N ASP A 92 -7.75 3.31 -4.52
CA ASP A 92 -7.72 2.98 -3.09
C ASP A 92 -6.67 1.92 -2.76
N SER A 93 -6.42 0.98 -3.68
CA SER A 93 -5.42 -0.08 -3.50
C SER A 93 -4.01 0.49 -3.46
N TYR A 94 -3.64 1.42 -4.35
CA TYR A 94 -2.34 2.10 -4.29
C TYR A 94 -2.16 2.89 -3.00
N VAL A 95 -3.18 3.58 -2.52
CA VAL A 95 -3.11 4.29 -1.23
C VAL A 95 -2.91 3.30 -0.08
N GLY A 96 -3.68 2.21 -0.05
CA GLY A 96 -3.59 1.18 0.97
C GLY A 96 -2.23 0.48 1.01
N GLU A 97 -1.69 0.13 -0.16
CA GLU A 97 -0.38 -0.49 -0.32
C GLU A 97 0.76 0.44 0.11
N ALA A 98 0.73 1.71 -0.34
CA ALA A 98 1.69 2.71 0.08
C ALA A 98 1.68 2.92 1.60
N MET A 99 0.50 2.97 2.23
CA MET A 99 0.39 3.05 3.69
C MET A 99 1.00 1.83 4.37
N ALA A 100 0.81 0.63 3.83
CA ALA A 100 1.38 -0.59 4.36
C ALA A 100 2.92 -0.57 4.29
N TYR A 101 3.51 -0.25 3.15
CA TYR A 101 4.96 -0.15 3.00
C TYR A 101 5.58 0.96 3.85
N ARG A 102 4.91 2.11 3.97
CA ARG A 102 5.34 3.17 4.89
C ARG A 102 5.44 2.66 6.34
N ASN A 103 4.44 1.92 6.80
CA ASN A 103 4.42 1.40 8.16
C ASN A 103 5.42 0.25 8.39
N LEU A 104 5.80 -0.47 7.33
CA LEU A 104 6.87 -1.46 7.34
C LEU A 104 8.27 -0.84 7.26
N ASN A 105 8.39 0.48 7.09
CA ASN A 105 9.64 1.18 6.80
C ASN A 105 10.35 0.68 5.53
N LYS A 106 9.59 0.17 4.57
CA LYS A 106 10.06 -0.28 3.26
C LYS A 106 10.07 0.88 2.28
N THR A 107 11.15 1.66 2.30
CA THR A 107 11.25 2.94 1.59
C THR A 107 11.16 2.79 0.09
N GLU A 108 11.88 1.84 -0.51
CA GLU A 108 11.91 1.69 -1.97
C GLU A 108 10.56 1.20 -2.51
N GLU A 109 9.96 0.22 -1.84
CA GLU A 109 8.62 -0.27 -2.19
C GLU A 109 7.57 0.85 -2.04
N PHE A 110 7.64 1.63 -0.95
CA PHE A 110 6.77 2.79 -0.76
C PHE A 110 6.88 3.79 -1.92
N LEU A 111 8.12 4.20 -2.27
CA LEU A 111 8.36 5.16 -3.34
C LEU A 111 7.89 4.63 -4.70
N THR A 112 8.13 3.36 -4.99
CA THR A 112 7.69 2.70 -6.22
C THR A 112 6.17 2.70 -6.31
N THR A 113 5.48 2.20 -5.28
CA THR A 113 4.01 2.16 -5.23
C THR A 113 3.39 3.54 -5.41
N VAL A 114 3.90 4.56 -4.71
CA VAL A 114 3.38 5.92 -4.85
C VAL A 114 3.58 6.46 -6.26
N LYS A 115 4.78 6.31 -6.85
CA LYS A 115 5.05 6.78 -8.21
C LYS A 115 4.17 6.12 -9.26
N GLU A 116 3.94 4.82 -9.13
CA GLU A 116 3.03 4.09 -10.02
C GLU A 116 1.60 4.58 -9.86
N GLY A 117 1.11 4.73 -8.64
CA GLY A 117 -0.21 5.27 -8.36
C GLY A 117 -0.39 6.69 -8.90
N LEU A 118 0.58 7.59 -8.70
CA LEU A 118 0.55 8.95 -9.24
C LEU A 118 0.50 8.99 -10.78
N LYS A 119 1.09 7.99 -11.44
CA LYS A 119 1.09 7.89 -12.91
C LYS A 119 -0.24 7.41 -13.47
N VAL A 120 -0.91 6.46 -12.79
CA VAL A 120 -2.13 5.82 -13.33
C VAL A 120 -3.42 6.46 -12.83
N ILE A 121 -3.41 7.08 -11.64
CA ILE A 121 -4.59 7.73 -11.08
C ILE A 121 -4.79 9.08 -11.74
N PRO A 122 -5.99 9.37 -12.29
CA PRO A 122 -6.27 10.64 -12.97
C PRO A 122 -6.12 11.86 -12.06
N ASP A 123 -5.78 13.00 -12.67
CA ASP A 123 -5.78 14.28 -11.98
C ASP A 123 -7.18 14.63 -11.45
N GLY A 124 -7.23 15.29 -10.30
CA GLY A 124 -8.49 15.59 -9.60
C GLY A 124 -9.06 14.45 -8.77
N ASN A 125 -8.54 13.25 -8.89
CA ASN A 125 -8.93 12.13 -8.01
C ASN A 125 -8.39 12.37 -6.59
N LYS A 126 -9.24 12.20 -5.58
CA LYS A 126 -8.89 12.36 -4.16
C LYS A 126 -7.71 11.46 -3.75
N ASN A 127 -7.65 10.25 -4.28
CA ASN A 127 -6.59 9.30 -3.94
C ASN A 127 -5.23 9.69 -4.52
N LYS A 128 -5.20 10.39 -5.66
CA LYS A 128 -3.97 11.01 -6.16
C LYS A 128 -3.44 12.05 -5.18
N THR A 129 -4.30 12.94 -4.70
CA THR A 129 -3.95 13.91 -3.65
C THR A 129 -3.49 13.24 -2.34
N ASN A 130 -4.13 12.13 -1.97
CA ASN A 130 -3.71 11.34 -0.80
C ASN A 130 -2.30 10.76 -0.98
N LEU A 131 -1.98 10.23 -2.16
CA LEU A 131 -0.63 9.73 -2.47
C LEU A 131 0.42 10.84 -2.45
N GLU A 132 0.14 12.01 -3.03
CA GLU A 132 1.03 13.16 -2.96
C GLU A 132 1.31 13.59 -1.51
N LYS A 133 0.28 13.64 -0.69
CA LYS A 133 0.41 13.95 0.75
C LYS A 133 1.22 12.90 1.49
N LEU A 134 1.02 11.61 1.19
CA LEU A 134 1.81 10.52 1.76
C LEU A 134 3.28 10.63 1.38
N LEU A 135 3.56 10.88 0.10
CA LEU A 135 4.94 11.05 -0.41
C LEU A 135 5.63 12.23 0.28
N TYR A 136 4.98 13.40 0.25
CA TYR A 136 5.50 14.61 0.90
C TYR A 136 5.83 14.36 2.37
N GLY A 137 4.86 13.91 3.16
CA GLY A 137 5.06 13.72 4.59
C GLY A 137 6.12 12.69 4.93
N TYR A 138 6.20 11.60 4.16
CA TYR A 138 7.22 10.57 4.34
C TYR A 138 8.62 11.09 3.97
N CYS A 139 8.78 11.65 2.78
CA CYS A 139 10.07 12.06 2.26
C CYS A 139 10.68 13.24 3.04
N ILE A 140 9.86 14.23 3.44
CA ILE A 140 10.35 15.32 4.29
C ILE A 140 10.84 14.76 5.63
N LYS A 141 10.10 13.87 6.27
CA LYS A 141 10.50 13.26 7.54
C LYS A 141 11.80 12.44 7.41
N GLN A 142 11.90 11.60 6.37
CA GLN A 142 13.10 10.79 6.15
C GLN A 142 14.33 11.65 5.77
N GLY A 143 14.13 12.67 4.94
CA GLY A 143 15.18 13.62 4.58
C GLY A 143 15.74 14.36 5.81
N GLN A 144 14.86 14.88 6.67
CA GLN A 144 15.27 15.52 7.92
C GLN A 144 16.00 14.54 8.87
N ALA A 145 15.55 13.29 8.93
CA ALA A 145 16.20 12.27 9.75
C ALA A 145 17.61 11.92 9.21
N ALA A 146 17.76 11.80 7.89
CA ALA A 146 19.04 11.57 7.23
C ALA A 146 19.99 12.76 7.44
N GLN A 147 19.51 14.00 7.27
CA GLN A 147 20.28 15.23 7.50
C GLN A 147 20.81 15.31 8.93
N LYS A 148 19.99 15.01 9.93
CA LYS A 148 20.42 14.97 11.34
C LYS A 148 21.50 13.94 11.62
N LYS A 149 21.58 12.86 10.83
CA LYS A 149 22.62 11.82 10.91
C LYS A 149 23.87 12.16 10.10
N GLY A 150 23.89 13.29 9.38
CA GLY A 150 24.98 13.65 8.47
C GLY A 150 24.91 12.93 7.10
N ASP A 151 23.88 12.15 6.84
CA ASP A 151 23.65 11.51 5.53
C ASP A 151 22.99 12.51 4.57
N LEU A 152 23.82 13.39 4.02
CA LEU A 152 23.36 14.46 3.13
C LEU A 152 22.85 13.91 1.79
N ALA A 153 23.49 12.85 1.28
CA ALA A 153 23.06 12.22 0.03
C ALA A 153 21.68 11.56 0.18
N GLY A 154 21.45 10.86 1.29
CA GLY A 154 20.13 10.31 1.62
C GLY A 154 19.09 11.39 1.83
N ALA A 155 19.42 12.49 2.49
CA ALA A 155 18.51 13.62 2.67
C ALA A 155 18.14 14.26 1.31
N GLU A 156 19.13 14.52 0.46
CA GLU A 156 18.92 15.07 -0.89
C GLU A 156 18.00 14.17 -1.73
N LYS A 157 18.26 12.85 -1.72
CA LYS A 157 17.40 11.87 -2.41
C LYS A 157 15.96 12.01 -1.97
N MET A 158 15.71 12.03 -0.66
CA MET A 158 14.34 12.11 -0.13
C MET A 158 13.66 13.44 -0.49
N TYR A 159 14.33 14.57 -0.39
CA TYR A 159 13.73 15.85 -0.75
C TYR A 159 13.44 15.95 -2.26
N LYS A 160 14.30 15.37 -3.12
CA LYS A 160 14.07 15.32 -4.57
C LYS A 160 12.85 14.47 -4.94
N GLU A 161 12.55 13.40 -4.19
CA GLU A 161 11.35 12.59 -4.44
C GLU A 161 10.05 13.42 -4.36
N VAL A 162 10.01 14.44 -3.50
CA VAL A 162 8.84 15.33 -3.37
C VAL A 162 8.60 16.14 -4.64
N LEU A 163 9.61 16.40 -5.45
CA LEU A 163 9.46 17.19 -6.67
C LEU A 163 8.60 16.49 -7.75
N ALA A 164 8.34 15.20 -7.58
CA ALA A 164 7.47 14.44 -8.48
C ALA A 164 5.97 14.70 -8.28
N VAL A 165 5.56 15.36 -7.18
CA VAL A 165 4.15 15.70 -6.94
C VAL A 165 3.71 16.92 -7.75
N SER A 166 2.42 17.06 -8.01
CA SER A 166 1.88 18.24 -8.71
C SER A 166 1.67 19.45 -7.79
N ASN A 167 1.54 19.24 -6.49
CA ASN A 167 1.29 20.27 -5.49
C ASN A 167 2.50 21.20 -5.34
N LYS A 168 2.31 22.49 -5.69
CA LYS A 168 3.37 23.51 -5.71
C LYS A 168 3.90 23.88 -4.32
N ASP A 169 3.05 23.83 -3.30
CA ASP A 169 3.49 24.11 -1.93
C ASP A 169 4.43 23.00 -1.41
N TYR A 170 4.14 21.74 -1.76
CA TYR A 170 5.03 20.62 -1.41
C TYR A 170 6.36 20.73 -2.14
N GLN A 171 6.36 21.08 -3.43
CA GLN A 171 7.59 21.33 -4.20
C GLN A 171 8.39 22.46 -3.59
N SER A 172 7.76 23.60 -3.27
CA SER A 172 8.41 24.76 -2.66
C SER A 172 9.08 24.40 -1.33
N ASN A 173 8.41 23.65 -0.48
CA ASN A 173 8.98 23.17 0.79
C ASN A 173 10.16 22.22 0.57
N ALA A 174 10.12 21.37 -0.46
CA ALA A 174 11.25 20.50 -0.80
C ALA A 174 12.45 21.30 -1.31
N TYR A 175 12.25 22.30 -2.16
CA TYR A 175 13.31 23.22 -2.60
C TYR A 175 13.90 24.01 -1.44
N TYR A 176 13.07 24.49 -0.52
CA TYR A 176 13.57 25.16 0.68
C TYR A 176 14.44 24.23 1.53
N SER A 177 14.01 22.97 1.72
CA SER A 177 14.76 21.98 2.49
C SER A 177 16.10 21.64 1.84
N LEU A 178 16.11 21.50 0.50
CA LEU A 178 17.35 21.30 -0.29
C LEU A 178 18.29 22.49 -0.16
N GLY A 179 17.78 23.70 -0.32
CA GLY A 179 18.57 24.93 -0.20
C GLY A 179 19.16 25.09 1.20
N ALA A 180 18.36 24.90 2.24
CA ALA A 180 18.81 25.00 3.63
C ALA A 180 19.87 23.94 3.97
N MET A 181 19.72 22.72 3.45
CA MET A 181 20.70 21.65 3.62
C MET A 181 22.04 22.01 2.96
N LEU A 182 22.03 22.49 1.72
CA LEU A 182 23.22 22.85 0.98
C LEU A 182 23.92 24.06 1.62
N TYR A 183 23.15 25.07 2.02
CA TYR A 183 23.68 26.27 2.68
C TYR A 183 24.31 25.97 4.03
N GLY A 184 23.63 25.17 4.86
CA GLY A 184 24.12 24.83 6.22
C GLY A 184 25.33 23.90 6.25
N ASN A 185 25.65 23.23 5.14
CA ASN A 185 26.74 22.24 5.05
C ASN A 185 27.92 22.71 4.17
N THR A 186 27.92 23.96 3.70
CA THR A 186 29.12 24.54 3.05
C THR A 186 30.16 24.86 4.11
N PRO A 187 31.47 24.46 3.95
CA PRO A 187 32.51 24.64 4.95
C PRO A 187 32.73 26.08 5.40
N ASN A 188 32.29 27.06 4.66
CA ASN A 188 32.39 28.48 4.94
C ASN A 188 31.05 29.20 5.00
N GLY A 189 29.93 28.52 5.26
CA GLY A 189 28.64 29.10 5.09
C GLY A 189 28.67 30.16 3.99
N TYR A 190 27.95 30.11 2.93
CA TYR A 190 27.97 31.19 1.95
C TYR A 190 28.03 32.49 2.73
N ALA A 191 29.16 33.24 2.59
CA ALA A 191 29.23 34.59 3.15
C ALA A 191 27.92 35.26 2.72
N GLN A 192 27.15 35.71 3.70
CA GLN A 192 25.93 36.45 3.35
C GLN A 192 26.39 37.58 2.44
N PRO A 193 25.77 37.78 1.27
CA PRO A 193 26.08 38.99 0.52
C PRO A 193 25.87 40.13 1.52
N GLU A 194 26.95 40.84 1.80
CA GLU A 194 26.91 42.02 2.67
C GLU A 194 25.76 42.89 2.20
N ARG A 195 24.82 43.18 3.10
CA ARG A 195 23.70 44.07 2.82
C ARG A 195 24.22 45.51 2.76
#